data_b9d931805001f5a2559d709ec98c500e
#
_entry.id   b9d931805001f5a2559d709ec98c500e
#
_cell.length_a   1.000
_cell.length_b   1.000
_cell.length_c   1.000
_cell.angle_alpha   90.00
_cell.angle_beta   90.00
_cell.angle_gamma   90.00
#
_symmetry.space_group_name_H-M   'P 1'
#
loop_
_entity.id
_entity.type
_entity.pdbx_description
1 polymer ?
#
loop_
_entity_poly.entity_id
_entity_poly.type
_entity_poly.pdbx_seq_one_letter_code
_entity_poly.pdbx_strand_id
1 'polypeptide(L)'
;MPKTTFEHVDEQADLAVRTYSTWPIWKYTIPYPSTVLMGSSGTPDLGIFLAVGSVWAQVITHFMPNGATILDVGCGCSKTARFLAPDPRIKSYLGLDPMRDCIDWSNRYVSPLTDGRFIFEHVDLHSDEYNPNGMIRAETYRFPVASDSVCIVIGASLFTHLLEPAARQYLNETGRVLKSEGHAVFSLHAQPANGLNFSGDEGRVDIDLDYFLSLADKAGLELQEDLGSMCGQETVVLVKKTGL
;
A
#
# COMPACT_ATOMS: atom_id res chain seq x y z
N MET A 1 -16.24 5.36 34.35
CA MET A 1 -16.45 5.68 32.92
C MET A 1 -16.29 4.38 32.14
N PRO A 2 -17.17 4.00 31.22
CA PRO A 2 -16.93 2.83 30.39
C PRO A 2 -15.67 3.07 29.57
N LYS A 3 -14.79 2.08 29.51
CA LYS A 3 -13.60 2.08 28.67
C LYS A 3 -14.01 2.43 27.25
N THR A 4 -13.22 3.23 26.57
CA THR A 4 -13.49 3.73 25.23
C THR A 4 -13.77 2.58 24.26
N THR A 5 -14.71 2.79 23.38
CA THR A 5 -15.24 1.87 22.37
C THR A 5 -14.18 1.12 21.54
N PHE A 6 -12.94 1.58 21.53
CA PHE A 6 -11.86 1.03 20.69
C PHE A 6 -11.24 -0.26 21.24
N GLU A 7 -10.93 -0.33 22.54
CA GLU A 7 -10.45 -1.58 23.16
C GLU A 7 -11.47 -2.70 23.03
N HIS A 8 -12.76 -2.35 23.07
CA HIS A 8 -13.84 -3.33 22.97
C HIS A 8 -14.02 -3.91 21.56
N VAL A 9 -13.75 -3.14 20.51
CA VAL A 9 -13.82 -3.62 19.12
C VAL A 9 -12.68 -4.60 18.82
N ASP A 10 -11.48 -4.33 19.30
CA ASP A 10 -10.34 -5.23 19.12
C ASP A 10 -10.51 -6.54 19.92
N GLU A 11 -11.07 -6.47 21.15
CA GLU A 11 -11.42 -7.67 21.92
C GLU A 11 -12.49 -8.53 21.22
N GLN A 12 -13.50 -7.92 20.59
CA GLN A 12 -14.52 -8.63 19.84
C GLN A 12 -13.96 -9.26 18.57
N ALA A 13 -13.07 -8.56 17.85
CA ALA A 13 -12.39 -9.10 16.68
C ALA A 13 -11.50 -10.28 17.06
N ASP A 14 -10.76 -10.19 18.17
CA ASP A 14 -9.92 -11.27 18.68
C ASP A 14 -10.77 -12.49 19.10
N LEU A 15 -11.89 -12.24 19.76
CA LEU A 15 -12.84 -13.32 20.13
C LEU A 15 -13.43 -13.99 18.89
N ALA A 16 -13.81 -13.23 17.87
CA ALA A 16 -14.33 -13.77 16.61
C ALA A 16 -13.28 -14.65 15.93
N VAL A 17 -12.03 -14.19 15.81
CA VAL A 17 -10.93 -15.00 15.24
C VAL A 17 -10.72 -16.28 16.02
N ARG A 18 -10.68 -16.23 17.35
CA ARG A 18 -10.49 -17.42 18.20
C ARG A 18 -11.67 -18.39 18.11
N THR A 19 -12.90 -17.89 18.09
CA THR A 19 -14.11 -18.71 18.07
C THR A 19 -14.28 -19.43 16.73
N TYR A 20 -13.91 -18.79 15.62
CA TYR A 20 -14.13 -19.31 14.28
C TYR A 20 -12.87 -19.93 13.64
N SER A 21 -11.71 -19.84 14.27
CA SER A 21 -10.44 -20.39 13.77
C SER A 21 -10.47 -21.90 13.52
N THR A 22 -11.40 -22.62 14.15
CA THR A 22 -11.58 -24.07 13.97
C THR A 22 -12.41 -24.43 12.74
N TRP A 23 -13.05 -23.48 12.09
CA TRP A 23 -13.89 -23.70 10.93
C TRP A 23 -13.10 -23.43 9.64
N PRO A 24 -13.00 -24.39 8.72
CA PRO A 24 -12.21 -24.22 7.49
C PRO A 24 -12.62 -23.01 6.66
N ILE A 25 -13.93 -22.68 6.66
CA ILE A 25 -14.47 -21.54 5.92
C ILE A 25 -14.01 -20.18 6.52
N TRP A 26 -13.68 -20.14 7.80
CA TRP A 26 -13.22 -18.93 8.49
C TRP A 26 -11.72 -18.69 8.38
N LYS A 27 -10.98 -19.63 7.81
CA LYS A 27 -9.56 -19.48 7.52
C LYS A 27 -9.25 -18.20 6.71
N TYR A 28 -10.23 -17.72 5.96
CA TYR A 28 -10.11 -16.52 5.13
C TYR A 28 -10.92 -15.32 5.65
N THR A 29 -11.48 -15.42 6.85
CA THR A 29 -12.24 -14.32 7.44
C THR A 29 -11.29 -13.41 8.21
N ILE A 30 -10.92 -12.30 7.57
CA ILE A 30 -10.10 -11.26 8.19
C ILE A 30 -11.04 -10.31 8.93
N PRO A 31 -10.87 -10.08 10.26
CA PRO A 31 -11.68 -9.12 11.00
C PRO A 31 -11.51 -7.70 10.45
N TYR A 32 -12.33 -6.78 10.89
CA TYR A 32 -12.20 -5.37 10.51
C TYR A 32 -11.31 -4.64 11.51
N PRO A 33 -10.43 -3.73 11.05
CA PRO A 33 -9.70 -2.84 11.94
C PRO A 33 -10.67 -1.92 12.69
N SER A 34 -10.21 -1.35 13.79
CA SER A 34 -10.96 -0.30 14.49
C SER A 34 -11.16 0.93 13.58
N THR A 35 -12.17 1.75 13.88
CA THR A 35 -12.41 3.00 13.13
C THR A 35 -11.22 3.94 13.18
N VAL A 36 -10.41 3.89 14.24
CA VAL A 36 -9.17 4.68 14.37
C VAL A 36 -8.14 4.20 13.33
N LEU A 37 -7.86 2.89 13.28
CA LEU A 37 -6.90 2.34 12.32
C LEU A 37 -7.38 2.51 10.87
N MET A 38 -8.68 2.35 10.62
CA MET A 38 -9.24 2.63 9.29
C MET A 38 -9.08 4.11 8.93
N GLY A 39 -9.33 5.02 9.88
CA GLY A 39 -9.16 6.46 9.72
C GLY A 39 -7.72 6.84 9.38
N SER A 40 -6.74 6.28 10.08
CA SER A 40 -5.31 6.47 9.79
C SER A 40 -4.91 5.95 8.41
N SER A 41 -5.67 5.00 7.85
CA SER A 41 -5.48 4.46 6.49
C SER A 41 -6.41 5.12 5.45
N GLY A 42 -6.90 6.33 5.72
CA GLY A 42 -7.63 7.20 4.78
C GLY A 42 -9.14 7.30 5.00
N THR A 43 -9.81 6.40 5.72
CA THR A 43 -11.25 6.52 6.01
C THR A 43 -11.68 5.70 7.21
N PRO A 44 -12.44 6.29 8.17
CA PRO A 44 -13.05 5.54 9.27
C PRO A 44 -14.34 4.80 8.85
N ASP A 45 -14.87 5.06 7.66
CA ASP A 45 -16.08 4.40 7.15
C ASP A 45 -15.76 3.01 6.63
N LEU A 46 -16.38 1.99 7.21
CA LEU A 46 -16.15 0.59 6.84
C LEU A 46 -16.56 0.29 5.39
N GLY A 47 -17.67 0.86 4.92
CA GLY A 47 -18.14 0.63 3.55
C GLY A 47 -17.14 1.17 2.53
N ILE A 48 -16.65 2.40 2.74
CA ILE A 48 -15.62 3.02 1.90
C ILE A 48 -14.31 2.25 1.98
N PHE A 49 -13.88 1.87 3.20
CA PHE A 49 -12.67 1.07 3.41
C PHE A 49 -12.68 -0.23 2.60
N LEU A 50 -13.80 -0.95 2.64
CA LEU A 50 -13.96 -2.20 1.91
C LEU A 50 -14.05 -1.98 0.39
N ALA A 51 -14.83 -0.99 -0.05
CA ALA A 51 -14.97 -0.68 -1.46
C ALA A 51 -13.63 -0.30 -2.10
N VAL A 52 -12.89 0.61 -1.48
CA VAL A 52 -11.55 1.02 -1.95
C VAL A 52 -10.60 -0.18 -2.01
N GLY A 53 -10.51 -0.96 -0.93
CA GLY A 53 -9.63 -2.14 -0.90
C GLY A 53 -9.98 -3.18 -1.97
N SER A 54 -11.28 -3.39 -2.23
CA SER A 54 -11.77 -4.30 -3.27
C SER A 54 -11.40 -3.82 -4.68
N VAL A 55 -11.58 -2.53 -4.96
CA VAL A 55 -11.23 -1.94 -6.28
C VAL A 55 -9.73 -2.08 -6.53
N TRP A 56 -8.89 -1.72 -5.56
CA TRP A 56 -7.44 -1.89 -5.67
C TRP A 56 -7.05 -3.36 -5.91
N ALA A 57 -7.63 -4.29 -5.16
CA ALA A 57 -7.34 -5.71 -5.36
C ALA A 57 -7.73 -6.21 -6.76
N GLN A 58 -8.84 -5.73 -7.33
CA GLN A 58 -9.25 -6.05 -8.71
C GLN A 58 -8.21 -5.57 -9.72
N VAL A 59 -7.74 -4.32 -9.61
CA VAL A 59 -6.68 -3.79 -10.48
C VAL A 59 -5.40 -4.62 -10.35
N ILE A 60 -4.95 -4.88 -9.13
CA ILE A 60 -3.73 -5.68 -8.89
C ILE A 60 -3.84 -7.08 -9.49
N THR A 61 -4.97 -7.75 -9.30
CA THR A 61 -5.18 -9.10 -9.83
C THR A 61 -5.26 -9.17 -11.36
N HIS A 62 -5.60 -8.07 -12.02
CA HIS A 62 -5.57 -7.95 -13.48
C HIS A 62 -4.14 -8.02 -14.04
N PHE A 63 -3.20 -7.31 -13.40
CA PHE A 63 -1.79 -7.26 -13.85
C PHE A 63 -0.91 -8.36 -13.24
N MET A 64 -1.44 -9.14 -12.31
CA MET A 64 -0.68 -10.08 -11.50
C MET A 64 -0.47 -11.42 -12.22
N PRO A 65 0.80 -11.90 -12.40
CA PRO A 65 1.06 -13.23 -12.92
C PRO A 65 0.80 -14.32 -11.88
N ASN A 66 0.77 -15.58 -12.32
CA ASN A 66 0.84 -16.72 -11.41
C ASN A 66 2.19 -16.76 -10.68
N GLY A 67 2.18 -17.06 -9.39
CA GLY A 67 3.39 -17.04 -8.56
C GLY A 67 3.87 -15.62 -8.24
N ALA A 68 2.97 -14.64 -8.23
CA ALA A 68 3.29 -13.24 -8.01
C ALA A 68 4.00 -13.00 -6.68
N THR A 69 5.01 -12.14 -6.72
CA THR A 69 5.65 -11.51 -5.56
C THR A 69 5.23 -10.05 -5.52
N ILE A 70 4.62 -9.59 -4.42
CA ILE A 70 4.03 -8.27 -4.28
C ILE A 70 4.74 -7.49 -3.19
N LEU A 71 5.04 -6.22 -3.45
CA LEU A 71 5.49 -5.23 -2.48
C LEU A 71 4.43 -4.13 -2.39
N ASP A 72 3.83 -3.95 -1.23
CA ASP A 72 2.84 -2.90 -0.96
C ASP A 72 3.45 -1.84 -0.04
N VAL A 73 3.73 -0.68 -0.59
CA VAL A 73 4.38 0.43 0.11
C VAL A 73 3.32 1.41 0.58
N GLY A 74 3.23 1.61 1.89
CA GLY A 74 2.11 2.32 2.52
C GLY A 74 0.88 1.41 2.63
N CYS A 75 1.06 0.16 3.09
CA CYS A 75 -0.01 -0.85 3.12
C CYS A 75 -1.12 -0.57 4.15
N GLY A 76 -0.90 0.38 5.06
CA GLY A 76 -1.82 0.70 6.15
C GLY A 76 -2.23 -0.53 6.94
N CYS A 77 -3.49 -0.54 7.39
CA CYS A 77 -4.07 -1.69 8.09
C CYS A 77 -4.70 -2.72 7.12
N SER A 78 -3.98 -3.08 6.06
CA SER A 78 -4.34 -4.17 5.12
C SER A 78 -5.64 -3.96 4.35
N LYS A 79 -5.96 -2.73 3.96
CA LYS A 79 -7.17 -2.42 3.20
C LYS A 79 -7.25 -3.21 1.89
N THR A 80 -6.17 -3.25 1.12
CA THR A 80 -6.04 -4.00 -0.14
C THR A 80 -5.68 -5.46 0.12
N ALA A 81 -4.73 -5.72 1.01
CA ALA A 81 -4.20 -7.05 1.32
C ALA A 81 -5.28 -8.06 1.69
N ARG A 82 -6.33 -7.65 2.42
CA ARG A 82 -7.43 -8.53 2.82
C ARG A 82 -8.18 -9.17 1.66
N PHE A 83 -8.28 -8.48 0.51
CA PHE A 83 -8.92 -8.99 -0.70
C PHE A 83 -7.95 -9.81 -1.56
N LEU A 84 -6.66 -9.58 -1.43
CA LEU A 84 -5.62 -10.35 -2.11
C LEU A 84 -5.28 -11.66 -1.37
N ALA A 85 -5.45 -11.71 -0.06
CA ALA A 85 -5.07 -12.86 0.79
C ALA A 85 -5.63 -14.21 0.33
N PRO A 86 -6.87 -14.33 -0.19
CA PRO A 86 -7.43 -15.59 -0.68
C PRO A 86 -6.86 -16.04 -2.03
N ASP A 87 -6.18 -15.17 -2.78
CA ASP A 87 -5.71 -15.51 -4.14
C ASP A 87 -4.50 -16.44 -4.10
N PRO A 88 -4.64 -17.71 -4.61
CA PRO A 88 -3.56 -18.67 -4.60
C PRO A 88 -2.41 -18.34 -5.57
N ARG A 89 -2.62 -17.42 -6.50
CA ARG A 89 -1.57 -16.95 -7.43
C ARG A 89 -0.49 -16.14 -6.73
N ILE A 90 -0.76 -15.61 -5.54
CA ILE A 90 0.21 -14.83 -4.78
C ILE A 90 1.16 -15.76 -4.05
N LYS A 91 2.43 -15.75 -4.45
CA LYS A 91 3.50 -16.50 -3.80
C LYS A 91 3.95 -15.83 -2.51
N SER A 92 4.12 -14.50 -2.53
CA SER A 92 4.50 -13.71 -1.36
C SER A 92 4.01 -12.28 -1.48
N TYR A 93 3.68 -11.69 -0.35
CA TYR A 93 3.28 -10.30 -0.19
C TYR A 93 4.06 -9.70 0.98
N LEU A 94 4.72 -8.58 0.74
CA LEU A 94 5.37 -7.78 1.76
C LEU A 94 4.69 -6.41 1.81
N GLY A 95 4.03 -6.11 2.92
CA GLY A 95 3.47 -4.80 3.22
C GLY A 95 4.42 -3.99 4.09
N LEU A 96 4.69 -2.74 3.71
CA LEU A 96 5.53 -1.81 4.45
C LEU A 96 4.72 -0.59 4.87
N ASP A 97 4.84 -0.16 6.13
CA ASP A 97 4.14 1.05 6.60
C ASP A 97 4.87 1.68 7.79
N PRO A 98 4.90 3.02 7.91
CA PRO A 98 5.45 3.71 9.08
C PRO A 98 4.54 3.65 10.31
N MET A 99 3.26 3.31 10.17
CA MET A 99 2.31 3.20 11.28
C MET A 99 2.40 1.84 11.95
N ARG A 100 3.09 1.77 13.10
CA ARG A 100 3.29 0.54 13.86
C ARG A 100 1.99 -0.17 14.20
N ASP A 101 0.98 0.55 14.65
CA ASP A 101 -0.30 -0.04 15.06
C ASP A 101 -1.02 -0.74 13.89
N CYS A 102 -0.91 -0.19 12.68
CA CYS A 102 -1.44 -0.81 11.46
C CYS A 102 -0.70 -2.12 11.13
N ILE A 103 0.62 -2.12 11.26
CA ILE A 103 1.46 -3.29 11.04
C ILE A 103 1.20 -4.37 12.08
N ASP A 104 1.14 -4.01 13.36
CA ASP A 104 0.86 -4.95 14.45
C ASP A 104 -0.52 -5.59 14.26
N TRP A 105 -1.53 -4.79 13.87
CA TRP A 105 -2.85 -5.31 13.54
C TRP A 105 -2.80 -6.29 12.35
N SER A 106 -2.11 -5.93 11.27
CA SER A 106 -2.00 -6.75 10.06
C SER A 106 -1.28 -8.07 10.33
N ASN A 107 -0.19 -8.04 11.11
CA ASN A 107 0.53 -9.24 11.52
C ASN A 107 -0.30 -10.13 12.45
N ARG A 108 -1.15 -9.55 13.29
CA ARG A 108 -2.01 -10.31 14.20
C ARG A 108 -3.16 -11.01 13.48
N TYR A 109 -3.78 -10.35 12.50
CA TYR A 109 -5.05 -10.80 11.95
C TYR A 109 -5.02 -11.23 10.48
N VAL A 110 -4.06 -10.78 9.69
CA VAL A 110 -3.94 -11.11 8.27
C VAL A 110 -2.88 -12.18 8.02
N SER A 111 -1.66 -11.99 8.51
CA SER A 111 -0.55 -12.92 8.29
C SER A 111 -0.88 -14.38 8.64
N PRO A 112 -1.49 -14.67 9.81
CA PRO A 112 -1.78 -16.06 10.19
C PRO A 112 -2.79 -16.76 9.26
N LEU A 113 -3.62 -16.00 8.56
CA LEU A 113 -4.64 -16.52 7.65
C LEU A 113 -4.12 -16.78 6.23
N THR A 114 -2.86 -16.51 5.97
CA THR A 114 -2.23 -16.60 4.65
C THR A 114 -1.15 -17.67 4.57
N ASP A 115 -1.06 -18.55 5.55
CA ASP A 115 -0.04 -19.62 5.66
C ASP A 115 1.40 -19.04 5.53
N GLY A 116 1.63 -17.83 6.09
CA GLY A 116 2.92 -17.14 6.08
C GLY A 116 3.29 -16.46 4.75
N ARG A 117 2.40 -16.45 3.76
CA ARG A 117 2.66 -15.77 2.47
C ARG A 117 2.66 -14.24 2.59
N PHE A 118 1.90 -13.69 3.54
CA PHE A 118 1.79 -12.25 3.77
C PHE A 118 2.54 -11.88 5.03
N ILE A 119 3.47 -10.96 4.86
CA ILE A 119 4.31 -10.40 5.93
C ILE A 119 4.13 -8.89 5.92
N PHE A 120 4.05 -8.29 7.09
CA PHE A 120 3.94 -6.84 7.24
C PHE A 120 5.08 -6.35 8.12
N GLU A 121 5.83 -5.36 7.65
CA GLU A 121 6.99 -4.83 8.33
C GLU A 121 6.83 -3.33 8.60
N HIS A 122 7.04 -2.96 9.86
CA HIS A 122 7.10 -1.57 10.25
C HIS A 122 8.42 -0.98 9.76
N VAL A 123 8.33 0.16 9.08
CA VAL A 123 9.49 0.94 8.67
C VAL A 123 9.53 2.21 9.49
N ASP A 124 10.60 2.44 10.23
CA ASP A 124 10.77 3.62 11.09
C ASP A 124 11.06 4.89 10.26
N LEU A 125 10.24 5.10 9.22
CA LEU A 125 10.29 6.31 8.38
C LEU A 125 9.80 7.51 9.17
N HIS A 126 10.52 8.61 9.07
CA HIS A 126 10.03 9.90 9.53
C HIS A 126 8.94 10.40 8.59
N SER A 127 7.82 10.78 9.15
CA SER A 127 6.74 11.49 8.49
C SER A 127 6.03 12.35 9.52
N ASP A 128 5.85 13.63 9.22
CA ASP A 128 5.15 14.56 10.12
C ASP A 128 3.70 14.10 10.38
N GLU A 129 3.08 13.42 9.41
CA GLU A 129 1.70 12.95 9.47
C GLU A 129 1.58 11.58 10.18
N TYR A 130 2.45 10.61 9.85
CA TYR A 130 2.24 9.21 10.22
C TYR A 130 3.21 8.68 11.28
N ASN A 131 4.44 9.21 11.35
CA ASN A 131 5.46 8.79 12.30
C ASN A 131 6.47 9.93 12.58
N PRO A 132 6.08 10.96 13.32
CA PRO A 132 6.92 12.15 13.54
C PRO A 132 8.22 11.86 14.33
N ASN A 133 8.31 10.70 14.97
CA ASN A 133 9.52 10.26 15.69
C ASN A 133 10.38 9.28 14.88
N GLY A 134 10.03 9.00 13.63
CA GLY A 134 10.78 8.11 12.76
C GLY A 134 12.20 8.61 12.50
N MET A 135 13.14 7.69 12.39
CA MET A 135 14.57 8.00 12.25
C MET A 135 15.08 7.85 10.82
N ILE A 136 14.33 7.20 9.94
CA ILE A 136 14.73 6.94 8.55
C ILE A 136 14.11 8.02 7.66
N ARG A 137 14.92 8.65 6.82
CA ARG A 137 14.45 9.65 5.86
C ARG A 137 13.93 8.96 4.59
N ALA A 138 12.72 9.35 4.16
CA ALA A 138 12.05 8.76 2.99
C ALA A 138 12.89 8.91 1.71
N GLU A 139 13.56 10.04 1.52
CA GLU A 139 14.39 10.34 0.34
C GLU A 139 15.69 9.54 0.24
N THR A 140 16.00 8.72 1.26
CA THR A 140 17.16 7.82 1.27
C THR A 140 16.76 6.37 1.56
N TYR A 141 15.47 6.13 1.75
CA TYR A 141 15.00 4.80 2.10
C TYR A 141 15.17 3.82 0.93
N ARG A 142 15.68 2.64 1.25
CA ARG A 142 15.82 1.54 0.32
C ARG A 142 14.85 0.42 0.67
N PHE A 143 14.07 -0.03 -0.29
CA PHE A 143 13.13 -1.13 -0.07
C PHE A 143 13.88 -2.42 0.30
N PRO A 144 13.41 -3.16 1.35
CA PRO A 144 14.14 -4.31 1.91
C PRO A 144 13.99 -5.58 1.05
N VAL A 145 13.96 -5.42 -0.25
CA VAL A 145 13.88 -6.50 -1.22
C VAL A 145 14.99 -6.39 -2.26
N ALA A 146 15.38 -7.52 -2.83
CA ALA A 146 16.43 -7.56 -3.85
C ALA A 146 16.00 -6.86 -5.15
N SER A 147 16.95 -6.44 -5.95
CA SER A 147 16.68 -5.98 -7.32
C SER A 147 16.04 -7.11 -8.13
N ASP A 148 15.18 -6.76 -9.08
CA ASP A 148 14.54 -7.69 -10.00
C ASP A 148 13.81 -8.87 -9.33
N SER A 149 13.19 -8.63 -8.16
CA SER A 149 12.59 -9.69 -7.34
C SER A 149 11.07 -9.62 -7.23
N VAL A 150 10.47 -8.47 -7.56
CA VAL A 150 9.05 -8.17 -7.33
C VAL A 150 8.29 -8.15 -8.66
N CYS A 151 7.12 -8.78 -8.70
CA CYS A 151 6.24 -8.75 -9.88
C CYS A 151 5.33 -7.51 -9.87
N ILE A 152 4.85 -7.12 -8.67
CA ILE A 152 3.93 -5.99 -8.49
C ILE A 152 4.42 -5.11 -7.35
N VAL A 153 4.50 -3.81 -7.59
CA VAL A 153 4.63 -2.78 -6.53
C VAL A 153 3.31 -2.02 -6.42
N ILE A 154 2.80 -1.88 -5.21
CA ILE A 154 1.58 -1.11 -4.91
C ILE A 154 1.97 0.15 -4.14
N GLY A 155 1.34 1.28 -4.47
CA GLY A 155 1.43 2.51 -3.71
C GLY A 155 0.09 3.25 -3.73
N ALA A 156 -0.89 2.68 -3.03
CA ALA A 156 -2.24 3.23 -2.93
C ALA A 156 -2.26 4.42 -1.97
N SER A 157 -2.57 5.61 -2.47
CA SER A 157 -2.49 6.88 -1.73
C SER A 157 -1.09 7.18 -1.14
N LEU A 158 -0.03 6.63 -1.74
CA LEU A 158 1.33 6.84 -1.27
C LEU A 158 1.88 8.19 -1.73
N PHE A 159 1.81 8.46 -3.04
CA PHE A 159 2.36 9.70 -3.61
C PHE A 159 1.56 10.95 -3.24
N THR A 160 0.39 10.79 -2.67
CA THR A 160 -0.41 11.89 -2.09
C THR A 160 0.21 12.46 -0.81
N HIS A 161 1.28 11.84 -0.28
CA HIS A 161 1.97 12.21 0.96
C HIS A 161 3.50 12.29 0.81
N LEU A 162 4.05 12.02 -0.39
CA LEU A 162 5.48 12.07 -0.64
C LEU A 162 5.87 13.39 -1.31
N LEU A 163 6.71 14.16 -0.65
CA LEU A 163 7.38 15.32 -1.26
C LEU A 163 8.33 14.85 -2.38
N GLU A 164 8.66 15.74 -3.31
CA GLU A 164 9.41 15.39 -4.51
C GLU A 164 10.70 14.58 -4.28
N PRO A 165 11.58 14.89 -3.31
CA PRO A 165 12.78 14.07 -3.08
C PRO A 165 12.47 12.62 -2.71
N ALA A 166 11.45 12.40 -1.88
CA ALA A 166 10.99 11.07 -1.48
C ALA A 166 10.30 10.36 -2.65
N ALA A 167 9.45 11.05 -3.41
CA ALA A 167 8.79 10.51 -4.59
C ALA A 167 9.81 10.00 -5.63
N ARG A 168 10.87 10.77 -5.89
CA ARG A 168 11.99 10.35 -6.77
C ARG A 168 12.67 9.09 -6.26
N GLN A 169 12.97 9.02 -4.98
CA GLN A 169 13.61 7.85 -4.37
C GLN A 169 12.73 6.60 -4.49
N TYR A 170 11.43 6.74 -4.24
CA TYR A 170 10.49 5.62 -4.32
C TYR A 170 10.28 5.12 -5.76
N LEU A 171 10.27 6.01 -6.74
CA LEU A 171 10.28 5.61 -8.15
C LEU A 171 11.57 4.88 -8.53
N ASN A 172 12.75 5.38 -8.12
CA ASN A 172 14.03 4.71 -8.36
C ASN A 172 14.08 3.30 -7.72
N GLU A 173 13.60 3.18 -6.47
CA GLU A 173 13.54 1.89 -5.80
C GLU A 173 12.53 0.95 -6.47
N THR A 174 11.40 1.48 -6.96
CA THR A 174 10.42 0.71 -7.74
C THR A 174 11.08 0.15 -9.01
N GLY A 175 11.78 0.98 -9.79
CA GLY A 175 12.51 0.53 -10.96
C GLY A 175 13.59 -0.51 -10.65
N ARG A 176 14.25 -0.37 -9.48
CA ARG A 176 15.24 -1.35 -9.03
C ARG A 176 14.63 -2.71 -8.69
N VAL A 177 13.52 -2.72 -7.93
CA VAL A 177 12.98 -3.97 -7.37
C VAL A 177 12.08 -4.75 -8.33
N LEU A 178 11.43 -4.07 -9.27
CA LEU A 178 10.59 -4.72 -10.26
C LEU A 178 11.39 -5.65 -11.15
N LYS A 179 10.84 -6.82 -11.42
CA LYS A 179 11.30 -7.71 -12.48
C LYS A 179 11.05 -7.07 -13.84
N SER A 180 11.73 -7.59 -14.87
CA SER A 180 11.33 -7.30 -16.25
C SER A 180 9.85 -7.60 -16.45
N GLU A 181 9.13 -6.69 -17.11
CA GLU A 181 7.66 -6.75 -17.28
C GLU A 181 6.86 -6.73 -15.96
N GLY A 182 7.49 -6.41 -14.82
CA GLY A 182 6.80 -6.18 -13.56
C GLY A 182 6.08 -4.83 -13.57
N HIS A 183 4.97 -4.75 -12.84
CA HIS A 183 4.09 -3.57 -12.83
C HIS A 183 4.13 -2.84 -11.51
N ALA A 184 4.01 -1.51 -11.57
CA ALA A 184 3.72 -0.68 -10.40
C ALA A 184 2.37 -0.01 -10.58
N VAL A 185 1.52 -0.05 -9.56
CA VAL A 185 0.22 0.63 -9.56
C VAL A 185 0.24 1.69 -8.49
N PHE A 186 0.14 2.95 -8.92
CA PHE A 186 0.26 4.11 -8.05
C PHE A 186 -0.90 5.06 -8.21
N SER A 187 -1.32 5.68 -7.09
CA SER A 187 -2.25 6.80 -7.15
C SER A 187 -1.65 8.07 -6.59
N LEU A 188 -2.10 9.20 -7.14
CA LEU A 188 -1.65 10.54 -6.79
C LEU A 188 -2.79 11.55 -6.91
N HIS A 189 -2.64 12.72 -6.33
CA HIS A 189 -3.47 13.86 -6.64
C HIS A 189 -2.88 14.58 -7.86
N ALA A 190 -3.35 14.21 -9.05
CA ALA A 190 -2.93 14.82 -10.31
C ALA A 190 -3.62 16.18 -10.51
N GLN A 191 -3.14 17.20 -9.82
CA GLN A 191 -3.63 18.55 -10.01
C GLN A 191 -2.43 19.50 -10.24
N PRO A 192 -2.32 20.09 -11.44
CA PRO A 192 -1.29 21.08 -11.67
C PRO A 192 -1.57 22.29 -10.78
N ALA A 193 -0.74 22.49 -9.76
CA ALA A 193 -0.84 23.63 -8.89
C ALA A 193 -0.09 24.79 -9.51
N ASN A 194 -0.76 25.63 -10.28
CA ASN A 194 -0.26 26.92 -10.76
C ASN A 194 1.13 26.87 -11.44
N GLY A 195 1.42 25.82 -12.18
CA GLY A 195 2.71 25.61 -12.86
C GLY A 195 3.82 25.03 -11.98
N LEU A 196 3.51 24.56 -10.77
CA LEU A 196 4.43 23.83 -9.92
C LEU A 196 4.34 22.32 -10.22
N ASN A 197 5.48 21.65 -10.26
CA ASN A 197 5.54 20.20 -10.46
C ASN A 197 5.06 19.41 -9.24
N PHE A 198 5.32 19.94 -8.04
CA PHE A 198 4.87 19.45 -6.74
C PHE A 198 4.40 20.63 -5.90
N SER A 199 3.33 20.46 -5.13
CA SER A 199 2.82 21.45 -4.19
C SER A 199 2.13 20.79 -3.00
N GLY A 200 2.05 21.52 -1.89
CA GLY A 200 1.48 21.03 -0.64
C GLY A 200 2.53 20.56 0.37
N ASP A 201 2.08 19.79 1.32
CA ASP A 201 2.87 19.19 2.40
C ASP A 201 2.54 17.70 2.55
N GLU A 202 3.12 17.01 3.54
CA GLU A 202 2.86 15.57 3.75
C GLU A 202 1.39 15.24 4.06
N GLY A 203 0.57 16.19 4.52
CA GLY A 203 -0.86 16.01 4.68
C GLY A 203 -1.60 15.91 3.34
N ARG A 204 -1.09 16.59 2.30
CA ARG A 204 -1.58 16.52 0.92
C ARG A 204 -0.56 17.05 -0.07
N VAL A 205 -0.09 16.19 -0.93
CA VAL A 205 0.78 16.52 -2.06
C VAL A 205 0.00 16.45 -3.36
N ASP A 206 -0.05 17.57 -4.10
CA ASP A 206 -0.57 17.61 -5.47
C ASP A 206 0.61 17.58 -6.44
N ILE A 207 0.52 16.77 -7.50
CA ILE A 207 1.62 16.50 -8.44
C ILE A 207 1.15 16.74 -9.86
N ASP A 208 1.97 17.41 -10.68
CA ASP A 208 1.78 17.44 -12.12
C ASP A 208 2.02 16.05 -12.72
N LEU A 209 1.01 15.50 -13.42
CA LEU A 209 1.06 14.11 -13.92
C LEU A 209 2.19 13.91 -14.94
N ASP A 210 2.36 14.84 -15.87
CA ASP A 210 3.41 14.73 -16.91
C ASP A 210 4.80 14.75 -16.26
N TYR A 211 4.97 15.58 -15.23
CA TYR A 211 6.20 15.60 -14.47
C TYR A 211 6.43 14.32 -13.68
N PHE A 212 5.41 13.77 -13.02
CA PHE A 212 5.48 12.48 -12.35
C PHE A 212 5.93 11.37 -13.31
N LEU A 213 5.31 11.32 -14.49
CA LEU A 213 5.66 10.34 -15.53
C LEU A 213 7.09 10.56 -16.05
N SER A 214 7.56 11.81 -16.13
CA SER A 214 8.96 12.09 -16.48
C SER A 214 9.96 11.59 -15.42
N LEU A 215 9.57 11.59 -14.14
CA LEU A 215 10.37 11.01 -13.05
C LEU A 215 10.37 9.47 -13.12
N ALA A 216 9.22 8.88 -13.40
CA ALA A 216 9.08 7.45 -13.60
C ALA A 216 9.96 6.98 -14.78
N ASP A 217 9.95 7.73 -15.89
CA ASP A 217 10.79 7.46 -17.07
C ASP A 217 12.28 7.40 -16.72
N LYS A 218 12.75 8.37 -15.93
CA LYS A 218 14.15 8.42 -15.45
C LYS A 218 14.50 7.27 -14.50
N ALA A 219 13.48 6.71 -13.81
CA ALA A 219 13.63 5.53 -12.95
C ALA A 219 13.56 4.20 -13.70
N GLY A 220 13.48 4.22 -15.03
CA GLY A 220 13.38 3.02 -15.87
C GLY A 220 11.98 2.43 -15.92
N LEU A 221 10.96 3.25 -15.65
CA LEU A 221 9.55 2.87 -15.72
C LEU A 221 8.88 3.62 -16.87
N GLU A 222 7.89 3.00 -17.51
CA GLU A 222 7.07 3.66 -18.52
C GLU A 222 5.59 3.48 -18.21
N LEU A 223 4.78 4.44 -18.64
CA LEU A 223 3.32 4.36 -18.50
C LEU A 223 2.80 3.24 -19.40
N GLN A 224 2.16 2.25 -18.80
CA GLN A 224 1.43 1.22 -19.53
C GLN A 224 -0.04 1.58 -19.69
N GLU A 225 -0.67 2.07 -18.62
CA GLU A 225 -2.08 2.42 -18.62
C GLU A 225 -2.37 3.55 -17.65
N ASP A 226 -3.18 4.50 -18.08
CA ASP A 226 -3.80 5.52 -17.23
C ASP A 226 -5.23 5.08 -16.93
N LEU A 227 -5.49 4.72 -15.68
CA LEU A 227 -6.80 4.26 -15.21
C LEU A 227 -7.74 5.42 -14.88
N GLY A 228 -7.25 6.64 -14.99
CA GLY A 228 -8.00 7.83 -14.62
C GLY A 228 -8.29 7.92 -13.12
N SER A 229 -9.32 8.66 -12.77
CA SER A 229 -9.69 8.87 -11.37
C SER A 229 -10.31 7.61 -10.75
N MET A 230 -9.54 6.92 -9.93
CA MET A 230 -9.96 5.76 -9.15
C MET A 230 -9.99 6.11 -7.66
N CYS A 231 -11.16 5.96 -7.04
CA CYS A 231 -11.36 6.30 -5.62
C CYS A 231 -10.97 7.76 -5.26
N GLY A 232 -11.14 8.69 -6.22
CA GLY A 232 -10.86 10.12 -6.03
C GLY A 232 -9.39 10.53 -6.24
N GLN A 233 -8.55 9.63 -6.73
CA GLN A 233 -7.14 9.89 -7.04
C GLN A 233 -6.84 9.39 -8.45
N GLU A 234 -6.00 10.10 -9.19
CA GLU A 234 -5.48 9.65 -10.46
C GLU A 234 -4.63 8.41 -10.26
N THR A 235 -4.89 7.37 -11.06
CA THR A 235 -4.23 6.07 -10.89
C THR A 235 -3.57 5.64 -12.18
N VAL A 236 -2.27 5.34 -12.09
CA VAL A 236 -1.45 4.93 -13.23
C VAL A 236 -0.85 3.55 -12.99
N VAL A 237 -0.74 2.80 -14.08
CA VAL A 237 0.01 1.55 -14.13
C VAL A 237 1.30 1.79 -14.89
N LEU A 238 2.41 1.57 -14.23
CA LEU A 238 3.75 1.66 -14.81
C LEU A 238 4.31 0.26 -15.02
N VAL A 239 5.11 0.07 -16.06
CA VAL A 239 5.84 -1.17 -16.33
C VAL A 239 7.34 -0.90 -16.35
N LYS A 240 8.14 -1.86 -15.91
CA LYS A 240 9.60 -1.76 -16.02
C LYS A 240 10.02 -1.86 -17.48
N LYS A 241 10.78 -0.88 -17.95
CA LYS A 241 11.35 -0.88 -19.30
C LYS A 241 12.23 -2.11 -19.53
N THR A 242 12.07 -2.75 -20.67
CA THR A 242 12.95 -3.85 -21.10
C THR A 242 14.18 -3.28 -21.78
N GLY A 243 15.37 -3.69 -21.35
CA GLY A 243 16.63 -3.39 -22.07
C GLY A 243 17.41 -2.17 -21.59
N LEU A 244 17.36 -1.84 -20.30
CA LEU A 244 18.35 -0.96 -19.66
C LEU A 244 19.44 -1.77 -18.96
#